data_7d9ace2b81c2f174379ac647459128ac
#
_entry.id   7d9ace2b81c2f174379ac647459128ac
#
_cell.length_a   1.000
_cell.length_b   1.000
_cell.length_c   1.000
_cell.angle_alpha   90.00
_cell.angle_beta   90.00
_cell.angle_gamma   90.00
#
_symmetry.space_group_name_H-M   'P 1'
#
loop_
_entity.id
_entity.type
_entity.pdbx_description
1 polymer ?
#
loop_
_entity_poly.entity_id
_entity_poly.type
_entity_poly.pdbx_seq_one_letter_code
_entity_poly.pdbx_strand_id
1 'polypeptide(L)'
;MTETISQRTATSVGGSIEATAVLESLREHLLVDGFDLVLDLDRSHGSTLVDARDGREWTDLFTFFASNPLGMNHPALFRDPLFREELTRAAINKPSNSDVYTVELARFVDTFARVLGDP
;
A
#
# COMPACT_ATOMS: atom_id res chain seq x y z
N MET A 1 -26.41 25.54 -11.28
CA MET A 1 -25.32 25.15 -12.20
C MET A 1 -24.62 23.98 -11.56
N THR A 2 -24.89 22.80 -12.07
CA THR A 2 -24.39 21.52 -11.52
C THR A 2 -23.19 21.13 -12.35
N GLU A 3 -21.98 21.28 -11.80
CA GLU A 3 -20.77 20.78 -12.47
C GLU A 3 -20.70 19.26 -12.36
N THR A 4 -20.78 18.65 -13.52
CA THR A 4 -20.59 17.21 -13.72
C THR A 4 -19.12 16.89 -13.50
N ILE A 5 -18.81 16.15 -12.43
CA ILE A 5 -17.48 15.56 -12.21
C ILE A 5 -17.25 14.55 -13.33
N SER A 6 -16.40 14.95 -14.28
CA SER A 6 -15.92 14.08 -15.35
C SER A 6 -15.16 12.91 -14.73
N GLN A 7 -15.67 11.69 -14.91
CA GLN A 7 -14.97 10.46 -14.60
C GLN A 7 -13.70 10.40 -15.45
N ARG A 8 -12.55 10.57 -14.83
CA ARG A 8 -11.27 10.27 -15.45
C ARG A 8 -11.19 8.76 -15.64
N THR A 9 -11.40 8.32 -16.85
CA THR A 9 -11.02 6.99 -17.29
C THR A 9 -9.50 6.90 -17.21
N ALA A 10 -8.98 6.20 -16.19
CA ALA A 10 -7.56 5.86 -16.14
C ALA A 10 -7.29 4.94 -17.32
N THR A 11 -6.56 5.42 -18.31
CA THR A 11 -6.03 4.58 -19.40
C THR A 11 -4.96 3.69 -18.77
N SER A 12 -5.30 2.43 -18.49
CA SER A 12 -4.33 1.44 -18.04
C SER A 12 -3.35 1.19 -19.19
N VAL A 13 -2.11 1.56 -19.00
CA VAL A 13 -0.99 1.15 -19.84
C VAL A 13 -0.68 -0.30 -19.46
N GLY A 14 -1.25 -1.24 -20.18
CA GLY A 14 -1.16 -2.69 -19.94
C GLY A 14 -2.56 -3.31 -19.87
N GLY A 15 -2.78 -4.46 -20.48
CA GLY A 15 -4.03 -5.19 -20.38
C GLY A 15 -4.34 -5.53 -18.91
N SER A 16 -5.62 -5.57 -18.52
CA SER A 16 -6.03 -6.03 -17.20
C SER A 16 -5.67 -7.51 -17.06
N ILE A 17 -4.94 -7.86 -16.01
CA ILE A 17 -4.68 -9.25 -15.64
C ILE A 17 -5.79 -9.69 -14.68
N GLU A 18 -6.53 -10.74 -15.04
CA GLU A 18 -7.52 -11.32 -14.15
C GLU A 18 -6.86 -11.94 -12.93
N ALA A 19 -7.50 -11.83 -11.76
CA ALA A 19 -6.94 -12.33 -10.50
C ALA A 19 -6.53 -13.81 -10.56
N THR A 20 -7.29 -14.63 -11.28
CA THR A 20 -7.00 -16.06 -11.48
C THR A 20 -5.77 -16.33 -12.33
N ALA A 21 -5.33 -15.38 -13.15
CA ALA A 21 -4.17 -15.51 -14.03
C ALA A 21 -2.86 -14.93 -13.42
N VAL A 22 -2.96 -14.25 -12.27
CA VAL A 22 -1.82 -13.50 -11.69
C VAL A 22 -0.62 -14.41 -11.42
N LEU A 23 -0.81 -15.54 -10.73
CA LEU A 23 0.30 -16.41 -10.35
C LEU A 23 0.95 -17.08 -11.57
N GLU A 24 0.17 -17.41 -12.57
CA GLU A 24 0.69 -17.98 -13.82
C GLU A 24 1.51 -16.94 -14.59
N SER A 25 0.96 -15.75 -14.77
CA SER A 25 1.66 -14.64 -15.42
C SER A 25 2.98 -14.28 -14.72
N LEU A 26 3.01 -14.29 -13.39
CA LEU A 26 4.23 -14.03 -12.64
C LEU A 26 5.27 -15.13 -12.83
N ARG A 27 4.86 -16.42 -12.90
CA ARG A 27 5.77 -17.56 -13.10
C ARG A 27 6.50 -17.53 -14.43
N GLU A 28 5.98 -16.82 -15.42
CA GLU A 28 6.68 -16.63 -16.70
C GLU A 28 7.99 -15.83 -16.55
N HIS A 29 8.10 -15.01 -15.49
CA HIS A 29 9.19 -14.06 -15.33
C HIS A 29 9.89 -14.11 -13.97
N LEU A 30 9.25 -14.69 -12.95
CA LEU A 30 9.72 -14.69 -11.58
C LEU A 30 9.60 -16.08 -10.95
N LEU A 31 10.45 -16.34 -9.94
CA LEU A 31 10.20 -17.44 -9.00
C LEU A 31 9.02 -17.07 -8.10
N VAL A 32 7.93 -17.83 -8.20
CA VAL A 32 6.73 -17.65 -7.37
C VAL A 32 6.67 -18.78 -6.35
N ASP A 33 7.33 -18.57 -5.22
CA ASP A 33 7.44 -19.51 -4.08
C ASP A 33 6.79 -18.99 -2.80
N GLY A 34 6.02 -17.90 -2.89
CA GLY A 34 5.26 -17.32 -1.79
C GLY A 34 3.97 -18.08 -1.47
N PHE A 35 3.10 -17.46 -0.69
CA PHE A 35 1.79 -18.02 -0.38
C PHE A 35 0.93 -18.13 -1.63
N ASP A 36 0.11 -19.18 -1.71
CA ASP A 36 -0.89 -19.32 -2.77
C ASP A 36 -2.10 -18.40 -2.48
N LEU A 37 -1.85 -17.10 -2.60
CA LEU A 37 -2.79 -16.02 -2.33
C LEU A 37 -2.55 -14.88 -3.32
N VAL A 38 -3.61 -14.42 -3.97
CA VAL A 38 -3.61 -13.18 -4.74
C VAL A 38 -4.35 -12.13 -3.93
N LEU A 39 -3.61 -11.21 -3.30
CA LEU A 39 -4.17 -10.27 -2.34
C LEU A 39 -5.08 -9.25 -3.00
N ASP A 40 -6.33 -9.16 -2.52
CA ASP A 40 -7.26 -8.08 -2.84
C ASP A 40 -6.98 -6.89 -1.91
N LEU A 41 -6.38 -5.83 -2.46
CA LEU A 41 -5.99 -4.65 -1.68
C LEU A 41 -7.19 -3.82 -1.22
N ASP A 42 -8.32 -3.86 -1.95
CA ASP A 42 -9.49 -3.06 -1.63
C ASP A 42 -10.36 -3.72 -0.55
N ARG A 43 -10.47 -5.06 -0.60
CA ARG A 43 -11.33 -5.82 0.31
C ARG A 43 -10.63 -6.27 1.58
N SER A 44 -9.30 -6.39 1.57
CA SER A 44 -8.53 -6.73 2.77
C SER A 44 -8.58 -5.62 3.80
N HIS A 45 -8.71 -5.96 5.10
CA HIS A 45 -8.84 -4.96 6.17
C HIS A 45 -8.35 -5.50 7.52
N GLY A 46 -7.73 -4.65 8.31
CA GLY A 46 -7.16 -5.05 9.60
C GLY A 46 -6.25 -6.27 9.45
N SER A 47 -6.54 -7.35 10.15
CA SER A 47 -5.84 -8.63 10.05
C SER A 47 -6.54 -9.63 9.12
N THR A 48 -7.46 -9.18 8.28
CA THR A 48 -8.13 -10.04 7.30
C THR A 48 -7.55 -9.79 5.91
N LEU A 49 -6.97 -10.82 5.31
CA LEU A 49 -6.51 -10.83 3.92
C LEU A 49 -7.56 -11.53 3.07
N VAL A 50 -7.95 -10.91 1.98
CA VAL A 50 -8.94 -11.46 1.04
C VAL A 50 -8.23 -11.92 -0.23
N ASP A 51 -8.50 -13.14 -0.66
CA ASP A 51 -8.02 -13.64 -1.95
C ASP A 51 -8.87 -13.05 -3.09
N ALA A 52 -8.23 -12.36 -4.01
CA ALA A 52 -8.90 -11.74 -5.14
C ALA A 52 -9.52 -12.75 -6.12
N ARG A 53 -9.04 -14.01 -6.10
CA ARG A 53 -9.49 -15.07 -7.03
C ARG A 53 -10.87 -15.63 -6.68
N ASP A 54 -11.13 -15.80 -5.39
CA ASP A 54 -12.34 -16.50 -4.91
C ASP A 54 -13.03 -15.81 -3.71
N GLY A 55 -12.42 -14.74 -3.18
CA GLY A 55 -12.94 -14.03 -2.02
C GLY A 55 -12.72 -14.73 -0.69
N ARG A 56 -11.91 -15.79 -0.63
CA ARG A 56 -11.57 -16.45 0.62
C ARG A 56 -10.84 -15.50 1.55
N GLU A 57 -11.20 -15.57 2.83
CA GLU A 57 -10.56 -14.78 3.87
C GLU A 57 -9.49 -15.59 4.61
N TRP A 58 -8.40 -14.92 4.92
CA TRP A 58 -7.27 -15.45 5.67
C TRP A 58 -6.95 -14.53 6.83
N THR A 59 -6.53 -15.09 7.96
CA THR A 59 -6.02 -14.29 9.07
C THR A 59 -4.55 -14.00 8.87
N ASP A 60 -4.20 -12.70 8.82
CA ASP A 60 -2.81 -12.25 8.77
C ASP A 60 -2.13 -12.43 10.12
N LEU A 61 -1.28 -13.42 10.25
CA LEU A 61 -0.42 -13.65 11.40
C LEU A 61 1.05 -13.30 11.11
N PHE A 62 1.32 -12.80 9.93
CA PHE A 62 2.68 -12.55 9.47
C PHE A 62 2.98 -11.04 9.33
N THR A 63 1.95 -10.20 9.16
CA THR A 63 2.01 -8.74 9.08
C THR A 63 3.08 -8.21 8.11
N PHE A 64 3.31 -8.96 7.02
CA PHE A 64 4.34 -8.64 6.01
C PHE A 64 5.73 -8.40 6.64
N PHE A 65 6.17 -9.33 7.51
CA PHE A 65 7.39 -9.19 8.32
C PHE A 65 7.38 -7.94 9.22
N ALA A 66 6.23 -7.67 9.86
CA ALA A 66 6.00 -6.50 10.70
C ALA A 66 6.10 -5.14 9.96
N SER A 67 6.10 -5.13 8.62
CA SER A 67 6.08 -3.89 7.84
C SER A 67 4.70 -3.23 7.77
N ASN A 68 3.64 -3.94 8.16
CA ASN A 68 2.27 -3.41 8.22
C ASN A 68 1.64 -3.62 9.62
N PRO A 69 2.18 -2.99 10.67
CA PRO A 69 1.75 -3.24 12.06
C PRO A 69 0.32 -2.77 12.37
N LEU A 70 -0.25 -1.88 11.57
CA LEU A 70 -1.61 -1.37 11.74
C LEU A 70 -2.67 -2.20 10.99
N GLY A 71 -2.22 -3.18 10.20
CA GLY A 71 -3.09 -3.97 9.34
C GLY A 71 -3.52 -3.25 8.06
N MET A 72 -4.24 -3.98 7.23
CA MET A 72 -4.68 -3.51 5.92
C MET A 72 -5.73 -2.40 6.05
N ASN A 73 -5.63 -1.40 5.19
CA ASN A 73 -6.60 -0.31 5.05
C ASN A 73 -6.99 0.35 6.37
N HIS A 74 -6.01 0.58 7.27
CA HIS A 74 -6.28 1.16 8.57
C HIS A 74 -6.96 2.53 8.44
N PRO A 75 -8.14 2.76 9.08
CA PRO A 75 -8.95 3.97 8.85
C PRO A 75 -8.22 5.28 9.14
N ALA A 76 -7.32 5.33 10.12
CA ALA A 76 -6.57 6.53 10.46
C ALA A 76 -5.61 6.97 9.34
N LEU A 77 -5.09 6.02 8.54
CA LEU A 77 -4.22 6.31 7.41
C LEU A 77 -5.01 6.59 6.14
N PHE A 78 -6.13 5.89 5.96
CA PHE A 78 -6.88 5.91 4.71
C PHE A 78 -7.84 7.10 4.59
N ARG A 79 -8.41 7.56 5.70
CA ARG A 79 -9.45 8.61 5.71
C ARG A 79 -8.92 10.04 5.74
N ASP A 80 -7.68 10.25 6.15
CA ASP A 80 -7.08 11.58 6.18
C ASP A 80 -6.62 12.01 4.78
N PRO A 81 -7.30 12.98 4.14
CA PRO A 81 -6.95 13.42 2.79
C PRO A 81 -5.61 14.15 2.76
N LEU A 82 -5.24 14.87 3.82
CA LEU A 82 -3.95 15.59 3.88
C LEU A 82 -2.79 14.60 3.98
N PHE A 83 -2.92 13.58 4.83
CA PHE A 83 -1.93 12.51 4.93
C PHE A 83 -1.75 11.78 3.61
N ARG A 84 -2.84 11.47 2.91
CA ARG A 84 -2.77 10.82 1.60
C ARG A 84 -2.09 11.66 0.53
N GLU A 85 -2.34 12.96 0.53
CA GLU A 85 -1.68 13.91 -0.38
C GLU A 85 -0.17 13.99 -0.09
N GLU A 86 0.22 14.13 1.16
CA GLU A 86 1.63 14.14 1.58
C GLU A 86 2.33 12.82 1.24
N LEU A 87 1.69 11.69 1.49
CA LEU A 87 2.22 10.36 1.15
C LEU A 87 2.40 10.22 -0.37
N THR A 88 1.43 10.64 -1.16
CA THR A 88 1.50 10.60 -2.62
C THR A 88 2.64 11.47 -3.14
N ARG A 89 2.79 12.69 -2.61
CA ARG A 89 3.88 13.60 -2.96
C ARG A 89 5.24 13.00 -2.63
N ALA A 90 5.39 12.40 -1.46
CA ALA A 90 6.63 11.73 -1.06
C ALA A 90 6.92 10.51 -1.95
N ALA A 91 5.93 9.69 -2.26
CA ALA A 91 6.08 8.51 -3.11
C ALA A 91 6.50 8.85 -4.54
N ILE A 92 5.93 9.91 -5.13
CA ILE A 92 6.28 10.38 -6.48
C ILE A 92 7.73 10.85 -6.54
N ASN A 93 8.19 11.59 -5.52
CA ASN A 93 9.53 12.20 -5.52
C ASN A 93 10.60 11.26 -4.95
N LYS A 94 10.21 10.23 -4.21
CA LYS A 94 11.09 9.21 -3.60
C LYS A 94 12.35 9.80 -2.93
N PRO A 95 12.23 10.75 -1.98
CA PRO A 95 13.37 11.41 -1.35
C PRO A 95 14.02 10.48 -0.30
N SER A 96 14.57 9.36 -0.75
CA SER A 96 15.13 8.30 0.11
C SER A 96 16.66 8.27 0.12
N ASN A 97 17.30 9.34 -0.31
CA ASN A 97 18.75 9.45 -0.35
C ASN A 97 19.28 10.08 0.95
N SER A 98 20.36 9.52 1.50
CA SER A 98 21.06 10.06 2.68
C SER A 98 21.81 11.38 2.42
N ASP A 99 22.01 11.73 1.16
CA ASP A 99 22.75 12.95 0.77
C ASP A 99 21.84 14.19 0.65
N VAL A 100 20.53 14.01 0.73
CA VAL A 100 19.53 15.07 0.60
C VAL A 100 18.55 15.00 1.76
N TYR A 101 18.32 16.13 2.40
CA TYR A 101 17.43 16.20 3.56
C TYR A 101 16.12 16.91 3.23
N THR A 102 15.03 16.47 3.89
CA THR A 102 13.70 17.05 3.74
C THR A 102 13.10 17.43 5.08
N VAL A 103 12.12 18.31 5.07
CA VAL A 103 11.34 18.66 6.27
C VAL A 103 10.63 17.44 6.83
N GLU A 104 10.14 16.57 5.97
CA GLU A 104 9.45 15.33 6.34
C GLU A 104 10.40 14.39 7.10
N LEU A 105 11.63 14.25 6.65
CA LEU A 105 12.66 13.47 7.37
C LEU A 105 12.94 14.06 8.76
N ALA A 106 13.09 15.38 8.85
CA ALA A 106 13.34 16.04 10.13
C ALA A 106 12.16 15.84 11.11
N ARG A 107 10.92 15.96 10.65
CA ARG A 107 9.71 15.69 11.44
C ARG A 107 9.64 14.23 11.89
N PHE A 108 10.02 13.29 11.03
CA PHE A 108 10.06 11.87 11.37
C PHE A 108 11.06 11.63 12.50
N VAL A 109 12.30 12.12 12.37
CA VAL A 109 13.37 11.94 13.36
C VAL A 109 12.98 12.56 14.69
N ASP A 110 12.45 13.80 14.70
CA ASP A 110 11.98 14.47 15.92
C ASP A 110 10.85 13.67 16.60
N THR A 111 9.88 13.19 15.82
CA THR A 111 8.80 12.38 16.36
C THR A 111 9.30 11.06 16.92
N PHE A 112 10.22 10.41 16.23
CA PHE A 112 10.84 9.15 16.65
C PHE A 112 11.58 9.31 17.96
N ALA A 113 12.44 10.33 18.06
CA ALA A 113 13.19 10.64 19.29
C ALA A 113 12.24 10.94 20.47
N ARG A 114 11.20 11.73 20.24
CA ARG A 114 10.21 12.07 21.27
C ARG A 114 9.39 10.87 21.76
N VAL A 115 9.05 9.91 20.87
CA VAL A 115 8.21 8.75 21.21
C VAL A 115 9.03 7.61 21.82
N LEU A 116 10.22 7.35 21.31
CA LEU A 116 11.04 6.21 21.73
C LEU A 116 12.16 6.61 22.71
N GLY A 117 12.33 7.89 22.98
CA GLY A 117 13.43 8.44 23.79
C GLY A 117 14.64 8.74 22.92
N ASP A 118 15.41 9.74 23.40
CA ASP A 118 16.72 10.07 22.81
C ASP A 118 17.72 8.99 23.26
N PRO A 119 18.48 8.37 22.34
CA PRO A 119 19.44 7.31 22.67
C PRO A 119 20.59 7.80 23.55
#